data_4a88025830e210e27508b9d761f4ee97
#
_entry.id   4a88025830e210e27508b9d761f4ee97
#
_cell.length_a   1.000
_cell.length_b   1.000
_cell.length_c   1.000
_cell.angle_alpha   90.00
_cell.angle_beta   90.00
_cell.angle_gamma   90.00
#
_symmetry.space_group_name_H-M   'P 1'
#
loop_
_entity.id
_entity.type
_entity.pdbx_description
1 polymer ?
#
loop_
_entity_poly.entity_id
_entity_poly.type
_entity_poly.pdbx_seq_one_letter_code
_entity_poly.pdbx_strand_id
1 'polypeptide(L)'
;MKLKFTASAVIAAALTLTACATSPTGRNQVLLYSESQLAQMGDQAFTGMKEELKISNKAVQNSYVECVANAITAQVPTSVFSGQWEVVVFDDEQVNAFALPGGKIGVYTGLLNVAENQHQLAAVIGHELGHVIA
;
A
#
# COMPACT_ATOMS: atom_id res chain seq x y z
N MET A 1 -18.46 -25.39 41.95
CA MET A 1 -17.29 -25.54 41.06
C MET A 1 -17.61 -25.55 39.56
N LYS A 2 -18.85 -25.79 39.14
CA LYS A 2 -19.25 -25.81 37.70
C LYS A 2 -19.51 -24.43 37.08
N LEU A 3 -19.74 -23.38 37.89
CA LEU A 3 -20.09 -22.04 37.39
C LEU A 3 -18.86 -21.20 36.89
N LYS A 4 -17.65 -21.49 37.40
CA LYS A 4 -16.43 -20.76 37.05
C LYS A 4 -15.86 -21.16 35.68
N PHE A 5 -16.11 -22.40 35.23
CA PHE A 5 -15.67 -22.89 33.94
C PHE A 5 -16.49 -22.33 32.75
N THR A 6 -17.80 -22.11 32.98
CA THR A 6 -18.67 -21.56 31.93
C THR A 6 -18.42 -20.08 31.68
N ALA A 7 -18.09 -19.30 32.71
CA ALA A 7 -17.77 -17.87 32.57
C ALA A 7 -16.45 -17.65 31.79
N SER A 8 -15.41 -18.45 32.06
CA SER A 8 -14.12 -18.37 31.34
C SER A 8 -14.26 -18.78 29.89
N ALA A 9 -15.09 -19.76 29.56
CA ALA A 9 -15.33 -20.19 28.18
C ALA A 9 -16.08 -19.14 27.36
N VAL A 10 -17.05 -18.44 27.99
CA VAL A 10 -17.80 -17.35 27.32
C VAL A 10 -16.92 -16.13 27.08
N ILE A 11 -16.00 -15.77 27.99
CA ILE A 11 -15.06 -14.67 27.83
C ILE A 11 -14.04 -14.99 26.72
N ALA A 12 -13.55 -16.22 26.65
CA ALA A 12 -12.65 -16.66 25.58
C ALA A 12 -13.32 -16.64 24.19
N ALA A 13 -14.61 -17.02 24.10
CA ALA A 13 -15.38 -16.97 22.86
C ALA A 13 -15.69 -15.54 22.41
N ALA A 14 -15.88 -14.59 23.34
CA ALA A 14 -16.15 -13.19 23.02
C ALA A 14 -14.91 -12.45 22.48
N LEU A 15 -13.69 -12.87 22.84
CA LEU A 15 -12.43 -12.26 22.37
C LEU A 15 -12.07 -12.66 20.94
N THR A 16 -12.65 -13.72 20.39
CA THR A 16 -12.36 -14.17 19.02
C THR A 16 -13.20 -13.48 17.94
N LEU A 17 -14.26 -12.73 18.33
CA LEU A 17 -15.18 -12.08 17.38
C LEU A 17 -14.73 -10.71 16.87
N THR A 18 -13.64 -10.14 17.40
CA THR A 18 -13.19 -8.79 17.04
C THR A 18 -12.15 -8.76 15.92
N ALA A 19 -11.73 -9.91 15.41
CA ALA A 19 -10.67 -10.01 14.38
C ALA A 19 -11.20 -9.97 12.93
N CYS A 20 -12.51 -9.91 12.72
CA CYS A 20 -13.11 -9.84 11.39
C CYS A 20 -13.35 -8.38 11.01
N ALA A 21 -12.73 -7.94 9.94
CA ALA A 21 -12.97 -6.63 9.32
C ALA A 21 -13.44 -6.82 7.87
N THR A 22 -14.16 -5.84 7.36
CA THR A 22 -14.58 -5.81 5.95
C THR A 22 -13.64 -4.88 5.19
N SER A 23 -13.02 -5.38 4.13
CA SER A 23 -12.20 -4.56 3.25
C SER A 23 -13.02 -3.50 2.52
N PRO A 24 -12.42 -2.43 1.97
CA PRO A 24 -13.11 -1.45 1.13
C PRO A 24 -13.82 -2.06 -0.08
N THR A 25 -13.39 -3.25 -0.50
CA THR A 25 -14.01 -4.03 -1.59
C THR A 25 -15.14 -4.95 -1.12
N GLY A 26 -15.52 -4.90 0.16
CA GLY A 26 -16.64 -5.66 0.75
C GLY A 26 -16.29 -7.09 1.16
N ARG A 27 -15.02 -7.49 1.14
CA ARG A 27 -14.60 -8.83 1.58
C ARG A 27 -14.36 -8.89 3.07
N ASN A 28 -14.86 -9.94 3.72
CA ASN A 28 -14.53 -10.23 5.12
C ASN A 28 -13.12 -10.81 5.20
N GLN A 29 -12.30 -10.24 6.05
CA GLN A 29 -10.92 -10.66 6.25
C GLN A 29 -10.54 -10.62 7.72
N VAL A 30 -9.58 -11.47 8.10
CA VAL A 30 -8.97 -11.43 9.43
C VAL A 30 -7.75 -10.52 9.33
N LEU A 31 -7.76 -9.42 10.06
CA LEU A 31 -6.64 -8.49 10.13
C LEU A 31 -5.75 -8.87 11.31
N LEU A 32 -4.50 -9.22 11.02
CA LEU A 32 -3.47 -9.48 12.03
C LEU A 32 -2.84 -8.20 12.56
N TYR A 33 -2.90 -7.13 11.77
CA TYR A 33 -2.33 -5.81 12.07
C TYR A 33 -3.38 -4.72 11.84
N SER A 34 -3.32 -3.66 12.63
CA SER A 34 -4.13 -2.46 12.38
C SER A 34 -3.61 -1.69 11.16
N GLU A 35 -4.43 -0.84 10.58
CA GLU A 35 -4.02 0.04 9.46
C GLU A 35 -2.81 0.91 9.83
N SER A 36 -2.77 1.42 11.06
CA SER A 36 -1.65 2.23 11.55
C SER A 36 -0.35 1.42 11.67
N GLN A 37 -0.43 0.15 12.08
CA GLN A 37 0.72 -0.75 12.12
C GLN A 37 1.22 -1.07 10.71
N LEU A 38 0.31 -1.36 9.77
CA LEU A 38 0.67 -1.61 8.37
C LEU A 38 1.30 -0.36 7.73
N ALA A 39 0.75 0.83 7.99
CA ALA A 39 1.31 2.09 7.50
C ALA A 39 2.73 2.34 8.05
N GLN A 40 2.96 2.06 9.34
CA GLN A 40 4.29 2.18 9.94
C GLN A 40 5.28 1.18 9.34
N MET A 41 4.86 -0.07 9.11
CA MET A 41 5.70 -1.07 8.46
C MET A 41 6.03 -0.67 7.02
N GLY A 42 5.06 -0.13 6.28
CA GLY A 42 5.27 0.38 4.93
C GLY A 42 6.25 1.55 4.89
N ASP A 43 6.14 2.49 5.83
CA ASP A 43 7.05 3.64 5.95
C ASP A 43 8.48 3.19 6.26
N GLN A 44 8.66 2.26 7.18
CA GLN A 44 9.97 1.70 7.52
C GLN A 44 10.60 0.96 6.34
N ALA A 45 9.82 0.12 5.65
CA ALA A 45 10.30 -0.60 4.47
C ALA A 45 10.70 0.37 3.35
N PHE A 46 9.88 1.38 3.08
CA PHE A 46 10.15 2.37 2.05
C PHE A 46 11.38 3.24 2.37
N THR A 47 11.55 3.62 3.62
CA THR A 47 12.76 4.32 4.08
C THR A 47 14.01 3.47 3.85
N GLY A 48 13.99 2.19 4.22
CA GLY A 48 15.09 1.27 3.93
C GLY A 48 15.40 1.15 2.43
N MET A 49 14.37 1.06 1.60
CA MET A 49 14.57 1.03 0.14
C MET A 49 15.20 2.31 -0.40
N LYS A 50 14.82 3.49 0.12
CA LYS A 50 15.43 4.76 -0.27
C LYS A 50 16.91 4.87 0.15
N GLU A 51 17.32 4.17 1.20
CA GLU A 51 18.71 4.12 1.65
C GLU A 51 19.56 3.12 0.86
N GLU A 52 18.95 2.00 0.45
CA GLU A 52 19.65 0.90 -0.23
C GLU A 52 19.68 1.04 -1.75
N LEU A 53 18.62 1.59 -2.35
CA LEU A 53 18.46 1.71 -3.79
C LEU A 53 18.81 3.12 -4.29
N LYS A 54 19.31 3.19 -5.50
CA LYS A 54 19.60 4.46 -6.14
C LYS A 54 18.32 5.17 -6.57
N ILE A 55 18.07 6.36 -6.03
CA ILE A 55 16.96 7.21 -6.45
C ILE A 55 17.33 7.93 -7.75
N SER A 56 16.41 7.97 -8.72
CA SER A 56 16.60 8.69 -9.97
C SER A 56 16.72 10.20 -9.71
N ASN A 57 17.71 10.83 -10.31
CA ASN A 57 17.92 12.28 -10.31
C ASN A 57 17.44 12.96 -11.61
N LYS A 58 16.76 12.22 -12.48
CA LYS A 58 16.25 12.73 -13.76
C LYS A 58 14.92 13.45 -13.54
N ALA A 59 14.97 14.78 -13.45
CA ALA A 59 13.82 15.63 -13.12
C ALA A 59 12.61 15.38 -14.03
N VAL A 60 12.81 15.19 -15.34
CA VAL A 60 11.71 14.95 -16.29
C VAL A 60 11.00 13.62 -16.02
N GLN A 61 11.76 12.56 -15.76
CA GLN A 61 11.18 11.26 -15.41
C GLN A 61 10.43 11.30 -14.08
N ASN A 62 11.02 11.95 -13.09
CA ASN A 62 10.41 12.08 -11.76
C ASN A 62 9.09 12.85 -11.86
N SER A 63 9.07 13.99 -12.54
CA SER A 63 7.85 14.79 -12.75
C SER A 63 6.79 14.03 -13.55
N TYR A 64 7.17 13.25 -14.53
CA TYR A 64 6.27 12.43 -15.33
C TYR A 64 5.58 11.35 -14.46
N VAL A 65 6.36 10.60 -13.69
CA VAL A 65 5.84 9.56 -12.79
C VAL A 65 4.94 10.16 -11.72
N GLU A 66 5.39 11.26 -11.10
CA GLU A 66 4.61 11.97 -10.09
C GLU A 66 3.27 12.48 -10.64
N CYS A 67 3.26 13.05 -11.83
CA CYS A 67 2.02 13.50 -12.49
C CYS A 67 1.03 12.34 -12.70
N VAL A 68 1.50 11.20 -13.21
CA VAL A 68 0.64 10.02 -13.42
C VAL A 68 0.17 9.44 -12.09
N ALA A 69 1.06 9.28 -11.11
CA ALA A 69 0.72 8.77 -9.79
C ALA A 69 -0.32 9.66 -9.09
N ASN A 70 -0.15 10.98 -9.13
CA ASN A 70 -1.09 11.94 -8.55
C ASN A 70 -2.47 11.85 -9.20
N ALA A 71 -2.56 11.64 -10.51
CA ALA A 71 -3.83 11.46 -11.20
C ALA A 71 -4.57 10.20 -10.75
N ILE A 72 -3.85 9.11 -10.46
CA ILE A 72 -4.43 7.87 -9.95
C ILE A 72 -4.80 7.98 -8.48
N THR A 73 -3.91 8.49 -7.64
CA THR A 73 -4.14 8.63 -6.19
C THR A 73 -5.29 9.59 -5.87
N ALA A 74 -5.53 10.60 -6.71
CA ALA A 74 -6.68 11.49 -6.60
C ALA A 74 -8.03 10.76 -6.72
N GLN A 75 -8.06 9.55 -7.28
CA GLN A 75 -9.25 8.71 -7.38
C GLN A 75 -9.47 7.83 -6.14
N VAL A 76 -8.49 7.74 -5.24
CA VAL A 76 -8.61 6.98 -4.00
C VAL A 76 -9.47 7.77 -3.01
N PRO A 77 -10.62 7.23 -2.55
CA PRO A 77 -11.46 7.93 -1.59
C PRO A 77 -10.69 8.22 -0.29
N THR A 78 -10.92 9.39 0.30
CA THR A 78 -10.31 9.76 1.60
C THR A 78 -10.74 8.86 2.75
N SER A 79 -11.88 8.16 2.61
CA SER A 79 -12.32 7.12 3.53
C SER A 79 -11.45 5.86 3.47
N VAL A 80 -10.71 5.66 2.38
CA VAL A 80 -9.78 4.54 2.20
C VAL A 80 -8.37 4.95 2.61
N PHE A 81 -7.92 6.12 2.18
CA PHE A 81 -6.63 6.68 2.58
C PHE A 81 -6.70 8.22 2.59
N SER A 82 -6.45 8.81 3.74
CA SER A 82 -6.46 10.27 3.95
C SER A 82 -5.07 10.89 4.20
N GLY A 83 -4.02 10.04 4.17
CA GLY A 83 -2.63 10.46 4.39
C GLY A 83 -1.99 11.11 3.16
N GLN A 84 -0.71 11.40 3.28
CA GLN A 84 0.09 11.92 2.18
C GLN A 84 0.67 10.78 1.33
N TRP A 85 0.56 10.92 0.02
CA TRP A 85 1.20 10.01 -0.93
C TRP A 85 2.66 10.41 -1.13
N GLU A 86 3.55 9.44 -1.11
CA GLU A 86 4.97 9.61 -1.40
C GLU A 86 5.32 8.74 -2.60
N VAL A 87 5.84 9.38 -3.66
CA VAL A 87 6.21 8.71 -4.92
C VAL A 87 7.71 8.85 -5.11
N VAL A 88 8.40 7.75 -5.33
CA VAL A 88 9.83 7.73 -5.60
C VAL A 88 10.12 6.92 -6.86
N VAL A 89 10.98 7.45 -7.72
CA VAL A 89 11.51 6.74 -8.88
C VAL A 89 12.90 6.21 -8.53
N PHE A 90 13.06 4.89 -8.61
CA PHE A 90 14.32 4.22 -8.38
C PHE A 90 15.04 3.98 -9.72
N ASP A 91 16.33 4.31 -9.77
CA ASP A 91 17.19 4.08 -10.94
C ASP A 91 17.63 2.60 -10.97
N ASP A 92 16.76 1.76 -11.50
CA ASP A 92 16.93 0.30 -11.58
C ASP A 92 16.32 -0.20 -12.89
N GLU A 93 16.99 -1.15 -13.55
CA GLU A 93 16.57 -1.72 -14.83
C GLU A 93 15.41 -2.70 -14.73
N GLN A 94 15.01 -3.09 -13.53
CA GLN A 94 13.86 -3.96 -13.34
C GLN A 94 12.57 -3.31 -13.87
N VAL A 95 11.76 -4.10 -14.56
CA VAL A 95 10.44 -3.71 -15.04
C VAL A 95 9.45 -3.92 -13.91
N ASN A 96 9.37 -2.96 -13.00
CA ASN A 96 8.58 -3.09 -11.78
C ASN A 96 8.06 -1.75 -11.26
N ALA A 97 6.97 -1.82 -10.53
CA ALA A 97 6.45 -0.79 -9.63
C ALA A 97 5.81 -1.49 -8.42
N PHE A 98 5.64 -0.77 -7.34
CA PHE A 98 4.99 -1.30 -6.15
C PHE A 98 4.30 -0.19 -5.36
N ALA A 99 3.31 -0.57 -4.56
CA ALA A 99 2.73 0.28 -3.53
C ALA A 99 2.84 -0.41 -2.17
N LEU A 100 3.05 0.39 -1.11
CA LEU A 100 3.07 -0.10 0.26
C LEU A 100 2.03 0.65 1.10
N PRO A 101 1.52 0.03 2.17
CA PRO A 101 0.66 0.70 3.12
C PRO A 101 1.27 2.02 3.63
N GLY A 102 0.44 3.00 3.93
CA GLY A 102 0.90 4.33 4.32
C GLY A 102 1.16 5.27 3.15
N GLY A 103 0.64 4.94 1.95
CA GLY A 103 0.67 5.83 0.79
C GLY A 103 2.03 5.91 0.09
N LYS A 104 2.78 4.83 0.05
CA LYS A 104 4.10 4.77 -0.58
C LYS A 104 4.01 4.12 -1.96
N ILE A 105 4.59 4.76 -2.97
CA ILE A 105 4.63 4.27 -4.35
C ILE A 105 6.07 4.34 -4.86
N GLY A 106 6.58 3.20 -5.32
CA GLY A 106 7.88 3.09 -5.96
C GLY A 106 7.74 2.69 -7.43
N VAL A 107 8.47 3.35 -8.30
CA VAL A 107 8.51 3.04 -9.73
C VAL A 107 9.97 2.89 -10.15
N TYR A 108 10.30 1.77 -10.77
CA TYR A 108 11.64 1.55 -11.31
C TYR A 108 11.76 2.13 -12.73
N THR A 109 12.93 2.69 -13.03
CA THR A 109 13.19 3.27 -14.37
C THR A 109 13.07 2.24 -15.48
N GLY A 110 13.33 0.96 -15.21
CA GLY A 110 13.12 -0.12 -16.17
C GLY A 110 11.67 -0.24 -16.67
N LEU A 111 10.69 0.05 -15.80
CA LEU A 111 9.29 0.10 -16.21
C LEU A 111 9.02 1.22 -17.22
N LEU A 112 9.68 2.37 -17.06
CA LEU A 112 9.50 3.53 -17.95
C LEU A 112 10.05 3.27 -19.35
N ASN A 113 10.97 2.32 -19.51
CA ASN A 113 11.47 1.89 -20.81
C ASN A 113 10.49 0.96 -21.56
N VAL A 114 9.53 0.38 -20.86
CA VAL A 114 8.55 -0.60 -21.39
C VAL A 114 7.18 0.03 -21.52
N ALA A 115 6.76 0.84 -20.56
CA ALA A 115 5.49 1.56 -20.60
C ALA A 115 5.56 2.68 -21.64
N GLU A 116 4.94 2.47 -22.79
CA GLU A 116 5.03 3.33 -23.98
C GLU A 116 4.33 4.69 -23.80
N ASN A 117 3.40 4.78 -22.86
CA ASN A 117 2.60 6.00 -22.62
C ASN A 117 2.08 6.06 -21.16
N GLN A 118 1.53 7.23 -20.80
CA GLN A 118 1.00 7.45 -19.46
C GLN A 118 -0.14 6.50 -19.07
N HIS A 119 -0.90 5.97 -20.02
CA HIS A 119 -2.01 5.06 -19.72
C HIS A 119 -1.50 3.69 -19.27
N GLN A 120 -0.42 3.21 -19.88
CA GLN A 120 0.22 1.96 -19.45
C GLN A 120 0.85 2.11 -18.07
N LEU A 121 1.55 3.21 -17.81
CA LEU A 121 2.10 3.49 -16.49
C LEU A 121 0.98 3.64 -15.44
N ALA A 122 -0.10 4.35 -15.76
CA ALA A 122 -1.25 4.51 -14.89
C ALA A 122 -1.93 3.17 -14.58
N ALA A 123 -2.04 2.27 -15.55
CA ALA A 123 -2.60 0.94 -15.34
C ALA A 123 -1.77 0.12 -14.35
N VAL A 124 -0.44 0.17 -14.43
CA VAL A 124 0.46 -0.52 -13.48
C VAL A 124 0.33 0.08 -12.09
N ILE A 125 0.44 1.40 -11.94
CA ILE A 125 0.31 2.07 -10.64
C ILE A 125 -1.07 1.79 -10.02
N GLY A 126 -2.15 1.87 -10.80
CA GLY A 126 -3.49 1.57 -10.34
C GLY A 126 -3.66 0.11 -9.88
N HIS A 127 -3.00 -0.82 -10.56
CA HIS A 127 -2.98 -2.23 -10.17
C HIS A 127 -2.30 -2.41 -8.79
N GLU A 128 -1.14 -1.81 -8.60
CA GLU A 128 -0.40 -1.89 -7.33
C GLU A 128 -1.17 -1.25 -6.17
N LEU A 129 -1.81 -0.11 -6.40
CA LEU A 129 -2.70 0.52 -5.41
C LEU A 129 -3.89 -0.38 -5.07
N GLY A 130 -4.45 -1.08 -6.06
CA GLY A 130 -5.53 -2.05 -5.84
C GLY A 130 -5.13 -3.15 -4.86
N HIS A 131 -3.90 -3.64 -4.90
CA HIS A 131 -3.39 -4.64 -3.95
C HIS A 131 -3.29 -4.11 -2.52
N VAL A 132 -2.93 -2.85 -2.32
CA VAL A 132 -2.84 -2.23 -0.99
C VAL A 132 -4.21 -1.91 -0.42
N ILE A 133 -5.17 -1.54 -1.25
CA ILE A 133 -6.52 -1.14 -0.84
C ILE A 133 -7.42 -2.35 -0.60
N ALA A 134 -7.24 -3.43 -1.35
CA ALA A 134 -8.07 -4.65 -1.25
C ALA A 134 -7.69 -5.53 -0.07
#